data_aa8411fe947b2c3ff84915d5b30927a0
#
_entry.id   aa8411fe947b2c3ff84915d5b30927a0
#
_cell.length_a   1.000
_cell.length_b   1.000
_cell.length_c   1.000
_cell.angle_alpha   90.00
_cell.angle_beta   90.00
_cell.angle_gamma   90.00
#
_symmetry.space_group_name_H-M   'P 1'
#
loop_
_entity.id
_entity.type
_entity.pdbx_description
1 polymer ?
#
loop_
_entity_poly.entity_id
_entity_poly.type
_entity_poly.pdbx_seq_one_letter_code
_entity_poly.pdbx_strand_id
1 'polypeptide(L)'
;MRGRLRTFWSFCKLGRPVFLLGGFVLYGLGAAWARHGRGALDAGLYLWGQATITAAQLMTHYANDYFDLEADRANVTPTRWSGGSRVLVQAALPPRVALGAAVALGLLALALGLVTAARAPAPATSVMELLAIVTLAWAYSAPPARLVGRGAGELATALVVTVLTPLWGFHLQRSGTDGAFLLMLLVLAILQITMLFAINFPDAAGDRSTGKRTLVVLLGTGRAVAACRLLLLVWGLALPVLGATLQAAGSPWWIAAGPGICAPLAMWQALSLGALTPPSSEAPSRAAYAGIAFRGVAMLFVASSALLGAVVAADWAARP
;
A
#
# COMPACT_ATOMS: atom_id res chain seq x y z
N MET A 1 23.48 28.33 1.76
CA MET A 1 22.03 28.08 1.70
C MET A 1 21.64 27.03 0.65
N ARG A 2 22.08 27.07 -0.59
CA ARG A 2 21.68 26.12 -1.66
C ARG A 2 21.96 24.64 -1.32
N GLY A 3 23.08 24.33 -0.68
CA GLY A 3 23.42 22.95 -0.27
C GLY A 3 22.46 22.36 0.79
N ARG A 4 22.13 23.13 1.84
CA ARG A 4 21.21 22.69 2.90
C ARG A 4 19.80 22.46 2.37
N LEU A 5 19.33 23.31 1.45
CA LEU A 5 18.03 23.17 0.80
C LEU A 5 17.96 21.88 -0.05
N ARG A 6 19.03 21.59 -0.80
CA ARG A 6 19.14 20.35 -1.60
C ARG A 6 19.13 19.10 -0.71
N THR A 7 19.84 19.11 0.41
CA THR A 7 19.84 18.03 1.40
C THR A 7 18.44 17.81 1.97
N PHE A 8 17.72 18.87 2.34
CA PHE A 8 16.35 18.81 2.82
C PHE A 8 15.40 18.18 1.79
N TRP A 9 15.43 18.65 0.54
CA TRP A 9 14.60 18.08 -0.52
C TRP A 9 14.92 16.60 -0.80
N SER A 10 16.21 16.22 -0.74
CA SER A 10 16.61 14.82 -0.87
C SER A 10 16.05 13.97 0.28
N PHE A 11 16.05 14.50 1.49
CA PHE A 11 15.46 13.84 2.65
C PHE A 11 13.92 13.66 2.49
N CYS A 12 13.21 14.70 2.06
CA CYS A 12 11.78 14.58 1.77
C CYS A 12 11.49 13.57 0.65
N LYS A 13 12.32 13.51 -0.39
CA LYS A 13 12.19 12.57 -1.51
C LYS A 13 12.35 11.12 -1.09
N LEU A 14 13.21 10.81 -0.10
CA LEU A 14 13.32 9.46 0.50
C LEU A 14 11.97 8.97 1.03
N GLY A 15 11.16 9.86 1.62
CA GLY A 15 9.84 9.54 2.16
C GLY A 15 8.78 9.21 1.11
N ARG A 16 9.09 9.36 -0.19
CA ARG A 16 8.17 9.05 -1.32
C ARG A 16 6.77 9.64 -1.09
N PRO A 17 6.59 10.97 -1.00
CA PRO A 17 5.37 11.62 -0.49
C PRO A 17 4.09 11.22 -1.24
N VAL A 18 4.19 10.84 -2.52
CA VAL A 18 3.02 10.37 -3.30
C VAL A 18 2.44 9.08 -2.73
N PHE A 19 3.27 8.16 -2.22
CA PHE A 19 2.78 6.92 -1.61
C PHE A 19 2.14 7.15 -0.23
N LEU A 20 2.50 8.23 0.48
CA LEU A 20 1.86 8.59 1.75
C LEU A 20 0.36 8.87 1.58
N LEU A 21 -0.06 9.39 0.43
CA LEU A 21 -1.47 9.64 0.13
C LEU A 21 -2.32 8.38 0.26
N GLY A 22 -1.79 7.21 -0.13
CA GLY A 22 -2.48 5.93 0.06
C GLY A 22 -2.81 5.64 1.53
N GLY A 23 -1.88 5.97 2.44
CA GLY A 23 -2.13 5.80 3.88
C GLY A 23 -3.21 6.72 4.42
N PHE A 24 -3.27 7.98 3.95
CA PHE A 24 -4.36 8.88 4.33
C PHE A 24 -5.72 8.34 3.87
N VAL A 25 -5.81 7.85 2.64
CA VAL A 25 -7.06 7.32 2.08
C VAL A 25 -7.50 6.05 2.80
N LEU A 26 -6.58 5.10 3.01
CA LEU A 26 -6.90 3.79 3.58
C LEU A 26 -7.18 3.88 5.08
N TYR A 27 -6.40 4.66 5.83
CA TYR A 27 -6.70 4.94 7.23
C TYR A 27 -8.03 5.67 7.37
N GLY A 28 -8.27 6.69 6.53
CA GLY A 28 -9.51 7.44 6.49
C GLY A 28 -10.72 6.57 6.14
N LEU A 29 -10.57 5.57 5.27
CA LEU A 29 -11.62 4.59 4.94
C LEU A 29 -12.05 3.81 6.19
N GLY A 30 -11.11 3.35 7.02
CA GLY A 30 -11.41 2.65 8.27
C GLY A 30 -12.19 3.52 9.24
N ALA A 31 -11.74 4.73 9.48
CA ALA A 31 -12.42 5.69 10.35
C ALA A 31 -13.82 6.08 9.82
N ALA A 32 -13.95 6.29 8.51
CA ALA A 32 -15.24 6.59 7.87
C ALA A 32 -16.22 5.42 8.00
N TRP A 33 -15.75 4.17 7.81
CA TRP A 33 -16.61 3.00 7.99
C TRP A 33 -17.02 2.78 9.43
N ALA A 34 -16.12 2.99 10.40
CA ALA A 34 -16.46 2.90 11.83
C ALA A 34 -17.60 3.87 12.21
N ARG A 35 -17.64 5.03 11.57
CA ARG A 35 -18.66 6.06 11.77
C ARG A 35 -19.97 5.75 11.02
N HIS A 36 -19.92 5.04 9.91
CA HIS A 36 -21.06 4.82 9.01
C HIS A 36 -22.31 4.35 9.78
N GLY A 37 -23.39 5.13 9.70
CA GLY A 37 -24.65 4.90 10.38
C GLY A 37 -24.63 5.01 11.93
N ARG A 38 -23.58 5.57 12.55
CA ARG A 38 -23.38 5.50 14.02
C ARG A 38 -22.96 6.78 14.75
N GLY A 39 -22.78 7.91 14.07
CA GLY A 39 -22.56 9.18 14.78
C GLY A 39 -21.19 9.84 14.53
N ALA A 40 -20.63 10.51 15.55
CA ALA A 40 -19.48 11.39 15.42
C ALA A 40 -18.14 10.62 15.39
N LEU A 41 -17.18 11.17 14.65
CA LEU A 41 -15.78 10.76 14.66
C LEU A 41 -15.05 11.44 15.82
N ASP A 42 -14.26 10.69 16.61
CA ASP A 42 -13.28 11.30 17.52
C ASP A 42 -12.10 11.85 16.71
N ALA A 43 -12.09 13.18 16.57
CA ALA A 43 -11.06 13.88 15.79
C ALA A 43 -9.65 13.73 16.41
N GLY A 44 -9.56 13.63 17.75
CA GLY A 44 -8.30 13.46 18.44
C GLY A 44 -7.67 12.10 18.11
N LEU A 45 -8.44 11.00 18.27
CA LEU A 45 -8.01 9.66 17.91
C LEU A 45 -7.70 9.55 16.42
N TYR A 46 -8.51 10.21 15.57
CA TYR A 46 -8.26 10.25 14.13
C TYR A 46 -6.91 10.88 13.78
N LEU A 47 -6.64 12.09 14.29
CA LEU A 47 -5.42 12.83 13.96
C LEU A 47 -4.16 12.14 14.50
N TRP A 48 -4.18 11.65 15.74
CA TRP A 48 -3.04 10.93 16.31
C TRP A 48 -2.82 9.58 15.67
N GLY A 49 -3.90 8.87 15.33
CA GLY A 49 -3.82 7.62 14.58
C GLY A 49 -3.24 7.82 13.17
N GLN A 50 -3.66 8.87 12.45
CA GLN A 50 -3.08 9.22 11.15
C GLN A 50 -1.59 9.58 11.27
N ALA A 51 -1.21 10.34 12.29
CA ALA A 51 0.20 10.66 12.53
C ALA A 51 1.04 9.40 12.77
N THR A 52 0.49 8.43 13.53
CA THR A 52 1.10 7.11 13.76
C THR A 52 1.33 6.36 12.45
N ILE A 53 0.30 6.23 11.60
CA ILE A 53 0.40 5.56 10.30
C ILE A 53 1.40 6.28 9.38
N THR A 54 1.39 7.61 9.37
CA THR A 54 2.35 8.40 8.56
C THR A 54 3.79 8.15 9.01
N ALA A 55 4.05 8.10 10.32
CA ALA A 55 5.37 7.78 10.86
C ALA A 55 5.81 6.34 10.49
N ALA A 56 4.91 5.34 10.57
CA ALA A 56 5.17 3.97 10.17
C ALA A 56 5.43 3.83 8.66
N GLN A 57 4.70 4.55 7.81
CA GLN A 57 4.95 4.57 6.37
C GLN A 57 6.31 5.18 6.03
N LEU A 58 6.64 6.32 6.64
CA LEU A 58 7.94 6.94 6.46
C LEU A 58 9.05 6.02 6.93
N MET A 59 8.92 5.37 8.10
CA MET A 59 9.86 4.33 8.58
C MET A 59 10.10 3.29 7.48
N THR A 60 9.02 2.76 6.89
CA THR A 60 9.10 1.72 5.85
C THR A 60 9.85 2.22 4.62
N HIS A 61 9.56 3.43 4.13
CA HIS A 61 10.21 3.99 2.94
C HIS A 61 11.70 4.22 3.15
N TYR A 62 12.10 4.77 4.31
CA TYR A 62 13.50 5.00 4.63
C TYR A 62 14.26 3.68 4.86
N ALA A 63 13.65 2.71 5.55
CA ALA A 63 14.24 1.37 5.74
C ALA A 63 14.40 0.63 4.40
N ASN A 64 13.38 0.70 3.53
CA ASN A 64 13.43 0.07 2.22
C ASN A 64 14.57 0.62 1.36
N ASP A 65 14.69 1.95 1.23
CA ASP A 65 15.79 2.56 0.46
C ASP A 65 17.19 2.19 1.02
N TYR A 66 17.31 2.01 2.35
CA TYR A 66 18.56 1.59 2.97
C TYR A 66 18.90 0.12 2.67
N PHE A 67 17.96 -0.80 2.94
CA PHE A 67 18.20 -2.25 2.83
C PHE A 67 18.19 -2.76 1.38
N ASP A 68 17.51 -2.07 0.47
CA ASP A 68 17.43 -2.43 -0.95
C ASP A 68 18.44 -1.68 -1.84
N LEU A 69 19.36 -0.90 -1.24
CA LEU A 69 20.29 -0.04 -1.98
C LEU A 69 21.09 -0.78 -3.07
N GLU A 70 21.51 -2.01 -2.84
CA GLU A 70 22.24 -2.82 -3.83
C GLU A 70 21.34 -3.23 -4.99
N ALA A 71 20.12 -3.69 -4.70
CA ALA A 71 19.15 -4.05 -5.72
C ALA A 71 18.72 -2.81 -6.57
N ASP A 72 18.53 -1.67 -5.90
CA ASP A 72 18.21 -0.40 -6.57
C ASP A 72 19.37 0.10 -7.46
N ARG A 73 20.63 -0.13 -7.07
CA ARG A 73 21.81 0.16 -7.92
C ARG A 73 21.87 -0.75 -9.14
N ALA A 74 21.57 -2.02 -8.98
CA ALA A 74 21.58 -3.02 -10.05
C ALA A 74 20.41 -2.84 -11.03
N ASN A 75 19.37 -2.09 -10.66
CA ASN A 75 18.22 -1.84 -11.51
C ASN A 75 18.57 -0.86 -12.64
N VAL A 76 18.56 -1.36 -13.89
CA VAL A 76 18.85 -0.59 -15.12
C VAL A 76 17.59 -0.02 -15.79
N THR A 77 16.39 -0.42 -15.33
CA THR A 77 15.09 0.00 -15.87
C THR A 77 14.19 0.65 -14.80
N PRO A 78 14.72 1.54 -13.90
CA PRO A 78 13.89 2.15 -12.89
C PRO A 78 12.80 3.01 -13.51
N THR A 79 11.63 3.02 -12.89
CA THR A 79 10.52 3.89 -13.25
C THR A 79 10.32 4.97 -12.17
N ARG A 80 9.32 5.84 -12.33
CA ARG A 80 8.91 6.76 -11.26
C ARG A 80 8.40 6.03 -10.01
N TRP A 81 7.93 4.78 -10.17
CA TRP A 81 7.23 3.99 -9.15
C TRP A 81 8.05 2.82 -8.60
N SER A 82 9.19 2.52 -9.20
CA SER A 82 10.05 1.38 -8.88
C SER A 82 11.53 1.77 -8.82
N GLY A 83 12.38 0.90 -8.25
CA GLY A 83 13.82 1.12 -8.15
C GLY A 83 14.20 2.14 -7.07
N GLY A 84 13.46 2.21 -5.99
CA GLY A 84 13.72 3.10 -4.85
C GLY A 84 13.45 4.58 -5.14
N SER A 85 13.75 5.43 -4.15
CA SER A 85 13.69 6.89 -4.33
C SER A 85 14.82 7.44 -5.23
N ARG A 86 15.84 6.63 -5.48
CA ARG A 86 17.12 6.94 -6.16
C ARG A 86 18.00 7.93 -5.39
N VAL A 87 17.62 8.41 -4.21
CA VAL A 87 18.39 9.38 -3.41
C VAL A 87 19.72 8.77 -2.95
N LEU A 88 19.69 7.56 -2.41
CA LEU A 88 20.89 6.86 -1.94
C LEU A 88 21.73 6.34 -3.10
N VAL A 89 21.10 5.87 -4.18
CA VAL A 89 21.80 5.44 -5.41
C VAL A 89 22.60 6.59 -6.03
N GLN A 90 22.05 7.82 -6.00
CA GLN A 90 22.70 9.05 -6.48
C GLN A 90 23.68 9.66 -5.47
N ALA A 91 23.90 8.99 -4.32
CA ALA A 91 24.74 9.50 -3.22
C ALA A 91 24.35 10.92 -2.73
N ALA A 92 23.07 11.31 -2.90
CA ALA A 92 22.59 12.62 -2.45
C ALA A 92 22.48 12.72 -0.92
N LEU A 93 22.37 11.58 -0.23
CA LEU A 93 22.44 11.43 1.23
C LEU A 93 23.24 10.18 1.61
N PRO A 94 23.94 10.19 2.77
CA PRO A 94 24.59 8.98 3.29
C PRO A 94 23.55 7.96 3.71
N PRO A 95 23.72 6.64 3.44
CA PRO A 95 22.77 5.58 3.81
C PRO A 95 22.42 5.57 5.32
N ARG A 96 23.37 5.87 6.19
CA ARG A 96 23.15 5.98 7.65
C ARG A 96 22.07 6.99 8.03
N VAL A 97 21.84 8.03 7.23
CA VAL A 97 20.78 9.01 7.46
C VAL A 97 19.41 8.37 7.25
N ALA A 98 19.26 7.56 6.21
CA ALA A 98 18.02 6.82 5.96
C ALA A 98 17.73 5.82 7.09
N LEU A 99 18.72 5.02 7.50
CA LEU A 99 18.55 4.06 8.60
C LEU A 99 18.22 4.77 9.93
N GLY A 100 18.95 5.83 10.28
CA GLY A 100 18.69 6.60 11.50
C GLY A 100 17.28 7.22 11.51
N ALA A 101 16.84 7.78 10.39
CA ALA A 101 15.48 8.30 10.26
C ALA A 101 14.42 7.18 10.34
N ALA A 102 14.67 6.02 9.72
CA ALA A 102 13.76 4.87 9.82
C ALA A 102 13.58 4.42 11.27
N VAL A 103 14.66 4.26 12.02
CA VAL A 103 14.61 3.88 13.44
C VAL A 103 13.86 4.93 14.26
N ALA A 104 14.20 6.21 14.10
CA ALA A 104 13.53 7.29 14.84
C ALA A 104 12.02 7.36 14.54
N LEU A 105 11.62 7.20 13.28
CA LEU A 105 10.22 7.17 12.86
C LEU A 105 9.47 5.94 13.37
N GLY A 106 10.13 4.78 13.43
CA GLY A 106 9.56 3.56 14.02
C GLY A 106 9.30 3.71 15.52
N LEU A 107 10.26 4.27 16.26
CA LEU A 107 10.08 4.59 17.67
C LEU A 107 8.98 5.63 17.89
N LEU A 108 8.90 6.65 17.02
CA LEU A 108 7.83 7.65 17.07
C LEU A 108 6.46 7.01 16.80
N ALA A 109 6.35 6.14 15.78
CA ALA A 109 5.11 5.42 15.48
C ALA A 109 4.65 4.56 16.66
N LEU A 110 5.58 3.84 17.33
CA LEU A 110 5.26 3.06 18.52
C LEU A 110 4.80 3.97 19.67
N ALA A 111 5.52 5.04 19.96
CA ALA A 111 5.20 5.95 21.08
C ALA A 111 3.82 6.60 20.87
N LEU A 112 3.60 7.22 19.70
CA LEU A 112 2.30 7.84 19.36
C LEU A 112 1.17 6.81 19.35
N GLY A 113 1.42 5.66 18.70
CA GLY A 113 0.42 4.62 18.53
C GLY A 113 -0.01 3.98 19.85
N LEU A 114 0.91 3.70 20.77
CA LEU A 114 0.57 3.14 22.08
C LEU A 114 -0.29 4.12 22.90
N VAL A 115 0.08 5.41 22.93
CA VAL A 115 -0.72 6.44 23.62
C VAL A 115 -2.11 6.58 22.98
N THR A 116 -2.22 6.50 21.67
CA THR A 116 -3.48 6.59 20.95
C THR A 116 -4.34 5.35 21.18
N ALA A 117 -3.75 4.14 21.04
CA ALA A 117 -4.44 2.87 21.26
C ALA A 117 -4.99 2.72 22.69
N ALA A 118 -4.26 3.23 23.71
CA ALA A 118 -4.72 3.19 25.10
C ALA A 118 -6.01 3.99 25.34
N ARG A 119 -6.35 4.93 24.46
CA ARG A 119 -7.57 5.75 24.52
C ARG A 119 -8.67 5.27 23.58
N ALA A 120 -8.40 4.27 22.75
CA ALA A 120 -9.34 3.75 21.76
C ALA A 120 -10.47 2.94 22.42
N PRO A 121 -11.65 2.83 21.76
CA PRO A 121 -12.72 1.93 22.22
C PRO A 121 -12.33 0.44 22.27
N ALA A 122 -11.31 0.03 21.52
CA ALA A 122 -10.76 -1.33 21.49
C ALA A 122 -9.25 -1.33 21.76
N PRO A 123 -8.78 -1.02 23.01
CA PRO A 123 -7.36 -0.77 23.26
C PRO A 123 -6.46 -1.98 22.94
N ALA A 124 -6.83 -3.17 23.37
CA ALA A 124 -6.03 -4.39 23.14
C ALA A 124 -5.90 -4.70 21.65
N THR A 125 -6.99 -4.64 20.92
CA THR A 125 -6.99 -4.86 19.45
C THR A 125 -6.13 -3.80 18.75
N SER A 126 -6.30 -2.53 19.12
CA SER A 126 -5.52 -1.43 18.55
C SER A 126 -4.02 -1.56 18.83
N VAL A 127 -3.63 -2.01 20.03
CA VAL A 127 -2.21 -2.29 20.34
C VAL A 127 -1.68 -3.45 19.49
N MET A 128 -2.45 -4.55 19.35
CA MET A 128 -2.04 -5.69 18.53
C MET A 128 -1.86 -5.30 17.06
N GLU A 129 -2.78 -4.51 16.52
CA GLU A 129 -2.70 -4.00 15.14
C GLU A 129 -1.48 -3.07 14.95
N LEU A 130 -1.24 -2.15 15.89
CA LEU A 130 -0.05 -1.29 15.86
C LEU A 130 1.23 -2.11 15.82
N LEU A 131 1.36 -3.09 16.73
CA LEU A 131 2.54 -3.95 16.78
C LEU A 131 2.71 -4.76 15.50
N ALA A 132 1.62 -5.29 14.93
CA ALA A 132 1.64 -5.99 13.66
C ALA A 132 2.05 -5.06 12.51
N ILE A 133 1.49 -3.85 12.42
CA ILE A 133 1.85 -2.84 11.40
C ILE A 133 3.34 -2.53 11.47
N VAL A 134 3.85 -2.12 12.63
CA VAL A 134 5.25 -1.67 12.76
C VAL A 134 6.21 -2.83 12.55
N THR A 135 5.92 -4.02 13.10
CA THR A 135 6.76 -5.21 12.95
C THR A 135 6.83 -5.70 11.51
N LEU A 136 5.69 -5.84 10.83
CA LEU A 136 5.65 -6.30 9.43
C LEU A 136 6.25 -5.25 8.48
N ALA A 137 6.00 -3.96 8.72
CA ALA A 137 6.58 -2.86 7.96
C ALA A 137 8.10 -2.81 8.07
N TRP A 138 8.66 -3.03 9.25
CA TRP A 138 10.11 -3.17 9.45
C TRP A 138 10.64 -4.44 8.83
N ALA A 139 10.01 -5.60 9.11
CA ALA A 139 10.38 -6.91 8.61
C ALA A 139 10.30 -7.04 7.09
N TYR A 140 9.56 -6.14 6.43
CA TYR A 140 9.48 -6.10 4.97
C TYR A 140 10.87 -6.01 4.33
N SER A 141 11.71 -5.09 4.79
CA SER A 141 13.05 -4.87 4.23
C SER A 141 14.19 -5.33 5.14
N ALA A 142 14.00 -5.27 6.46
CA ALA A 142 15.07 -5.46 7.44
C ALA A 142 15.37 -6.94 7.73
N PRO A 143 16.68 -7.32 7.91
CA PRO A 143 17.05 -8.62 8.46
C PRO A 143 16.52 -8.79 9.90
N PRO A 144 16.32 -10.04 10.38
CA PRO A 144 16.54 -11.31 9.67
C PRO A 144 15.40 -11.72 8.74
N ALA A 145 14.21 -11.12 8.85
CA ALA A 145 13.03 -11.53 8.09
C ALA A 145 13.13 -11.19 6.59
N ARG A 146 13.41 -9.93 6.24
CA ARG A 146 13.56 -9.43 4.87
C ARG A 146 12.52 -10.01 3.91
N LEU A 147 11.24 -9.84 4.24
CA LEU A 147 10.11 -10.49 3.57
C LEU A 147 10.07 -10.23 2.07
N VAL A 148 10.45 -9.00 1.64
CA VAL A 148 10.54 -8.62 0.23
C VAL A 148 11.54 -9.49 -0.56
N GLY A 149 12.60 -9.96 0.10
CA GLY A 149 13.62 -10.84 -0.49
C GLY A 149 13.27 -12.32 -0.46
N ARG A 150 12.11 -12.71 0.07
CA ARG A 150 11.70 -14.12 0.30
C ARG A 150 10.36 -14.49 -0.33
N GLY A 151 9.79 -13.64 -1.19
CA GLY A 151 8.49 -13.87 -1.84
C GLY A 151 7.28 -13.64 -0.95
N ALA A 152 7.47 -13.07 0.24
CA ALA A 152 6.40 -12.74 1.17
C ALA A 152 6.11 -11.23 1.23
N GLY A 153 6.90 -10.42 0.51
CA GLY A 153 6.80 -8.96 0.55
C GLY A 153 5.47 -8.44 0.05
N GLU A 154 4.97 -8.99 -1.05
CA GLU A 154 3.70 -8.59 -1.66
C GLU A 154 2.51 -8.85 -0.72
N LEU A 155 2.49 -10.01 -0.06
CA LEU A 155 1.46 -10.36 0.92
C LEU A 155 1.57 -9.51 2.19
N ALA A 156 2.80 -9.30 2.70
CA ALA A 156 3.02 -8.47 3.88
C ALA A 156 2.57 -7.02 3.64
N THR A 157 2.87 -6.46 2.46
CA THR A 157 2.43 -5.11 2.10
C THR A 157 0.92 -5.04 1.94
N ALA A 158 0.28 -6.03 1.29
CA ALA A 158 -1.17 -6.07 1.17
C ALA A 158 -1.84 -6.13 2.55
N LEU A 159 -1.32 -6.97 3.46
CA LEU A 159 -1.82 -7.07 4.83
C LEU A 159 -1.67 -5.75 5.59
N VAL A 160 -0.48 -5.14 5.57
CA VAL A 160 -0.23 -3.89 6.33
C VAL A 160 -1.02 -2.73 5.74
N VAL A 161 -0.96 -2.53 4.43
CA VAL A 161 -1.48 -1.31 3.79
C VAL A 161 -2.99 -1.34 3.63
N THR A 162 -3.54 -2.47 3.13
CA THR A 162 -4.97 -2.53 2.76
C THR A 162 -5.84 -3.27 3.77
N VAL A 163 -5.27 -3.90 4.79
CA VAL A 163 -6.03 -4.56 5.86
C VAL A 163 -5.78 -3.90 7.21
N LEU A 164 -4.55 -3.96 7.72
CA LEU A 164 -4.25 -3.47 9.08
C LEU A 164 -4.37 -1.95 9.21
N THR A 165 -3.95 -1.17 8.22
CA THR A 165 -4.07 0.30 8.26
C THR A 165 -5.51 0.78 8.35
N PRO A 166 -6.46 0.31 7.49
CA PRO A 166 -7.86 0.66 7.68
C PRO A 166 -8.49 0.06 8.95
N LEU A 167 -8.13 -1.16 9.36
CA LEU A 167 -8.59 -1.73 10.63
C LEU A 167 -8.13 -0.88 11.82
N TRP A 168 -6.89 -0.40 11.82
CA TRP A 168 -6.40 0.56 12.80
C TRP A 168 -7.30 1.82 12.85
N GLY A 169 -7.61 2.41 11.70
CA GLY A 169 -8.54 3.54 11.62
C GLY A 169 -9.93 3.23 12.15
N PHE A 170 -10.41 2.02 11.90
CA PHE A 170 -11.70 1.53 12.39
C PHE A 170 -11.70 1.33 13.92
N HIS A 171 -10.74 0.57 14.48
CA HIS A 171 -10.71 0.23 15.89
C HIS A 171 -10.32 1.38 16.81
N LEU A 172 -9.70 2.43 16.28
CA LEU A 172 -9.54 3.69 17.00
C LEU A 172 -10.88 4.45 17.20
N GLN A 173 -11.88 4.14 16.39
CA GLN A 173 -13.19 4.82 16.43
C GLN A 173 -14.29 3.92 17.00
N ARG A 174 -14.13 2.59 16.93
CA ARG A 174 -15.18 1.64 17.28
C ARG A 174 -14.58 0.28 17.67
N SER A 175 -15.22 -0.40 18.64
CA SER A 175 -14.95 -1.80 18.95
C SER A 175 -15.77 -2.77 18.08
N GLY A 176 -15.34 -4.02 18.04
CA GLY A 176 -16.03 -5.13 17.35
C GLY A 176 -15.47 -5.38 15.95
N THR A 177 -16.12 -6.30 15.23
CA THR A 177 -15.76 -6.72 13.87
C THR A 177 -16.91 -6.43 12.91
N ASP A 178 -16.58 -6.23 11.64
CA ASP A 178 -17.56 -5.99 10.59
C ASP A 178 -17.17 -6.80 9.34
N GLY A 179 -17.97 -7.82 9.02
CA GLY A 179 -17.70 -8.75 7.92
C GLY A 179 -17.74 -8.08 6.54
N ALA A 180 -18.64 -7.11 6.33
CA ALA A 180 -18.72 -6.36 5.08
C ALA A 180 -17.47 -5.48 4.90
N PHE A 181 -17.00 -4.86 6.01
CA PHE A 181 -15.76 -4.10 5.99
C PHE A 181 -14.55 -4.97 5.67
N LEU A 182 -14.43 -6.14 6.32
CA LEU A 182 -13.34 -7.08 6.02
C LEU A 182 -13.33 -7.49 4.54
N LEU A 183 -14.50 -7.74 3.94
CA LEU A 183 -14.58 -8.05 2.51
C LEU A 183 -14.15 -6.88 1.63
N MET A 184 -14.51 -5.64 1.98
CA MET A 184 -14.00 -4.44 1.29
C MET A 184 -12.47 -4.38 1.32
N LEU A 185 -11.86 -4.66 2.48
CA LEU A 185 -10.39 -4.64 2.63
C LEU A 185 -9.74 -5.75 1.80
N LEU A 186 -10.33 -6.95 1.72
CA LEU A 186 -9.83 -8.04 0.87
C LEU A 186 -9.92 -7.69 -0.62
N VAL A 187 -10.98 -7.02 -1.06
CA VAL A 187 -11.11 -6.53 -2.44
C VAL A 187 -9.98 -5.53 -2.77
N LEU A 188 -9.65 -4.62 -1.86
CA LEU A 188 -8.52 -3.70 -2.04
C LEU A 188 -7.16 -4.42 -1.96
N ALA A 189 -7.02 -5.47 -1.12
CA ALA A 189 -5.80 -6.26 -1.01
C ALA A 189 -5.42 -6.95 -2.33
N ILE A 190 -6.40 -7.40 -3.11
CA ILE A 190 -6.17 -7.97 -4.44
C ILE A 190 -5.53 -6.90 -5.36
N LEU A 191 -6.05 -5.67 -5.36
CA LEU A 191 -5.46 -4.57 -6.14
C LEU A 191 -4.07 -4.18 -5.63
N GLN A 192 -3.84 -4.23 -4.32
CA GLN A 192 -2.52 -3.98 -3.73
C GLN A 192 -1.49 -4.99 -4.23
N ILE A 193 -1.81 -6.28 -4.24
CA ILE A 193 -0.93 -7.33 -4.75
C ILE A 193 -0.68 -7.10 -6.26
N THR A 194 -1.73 -6.80 -7.02
CA THR A 194 -1.64 -6.48 -8.45
C THR A 194 -0.72 -5.28 -8.71
N MET A 195 -0.84 -4.23 -7.90
CA MET A 195 0.05 -3.05 -7.96
C MET A 195 1.50 -3.44 -7.72
N LEU A 196 1.75 -4.28 -6.70
CA LEU A 196 3.12 -4.73 -6.38
C LEU A 196 3.73 -5.56 -7.49
N PHE A 197 2.97 -6.45 -8.14
CA PHE A 197 3.43 -7.10 -9.38
C PHE A 197 3.83 -6.06 -10.42
N ALA A 198 2.97 -5.05 -10.65
CA ALA A 198 3.19 -4.03 -11.67
C ALA A 198 4.46 -3.22 -11.45
N ILE A 199 4.78 -2.85 -10.20
CA ILE A 199 6.00 -2.10 -9.87
C ILE A 199 7.25 -2.98 -9.73
N ASN A 200 7.10 -4.30 -9.52
CA ASN A 200 8.22 -5.23 -9.41
C ASN A 200 8.67 -5.77 -10.79
N PHE A 201 7.86 -5.72 -11.84
CA PHE A 201 8.29 -6.13 -13.19
C PHE A 201 9.55 -5.40 -13.67
N PRO A 202 9.65 -4.05 -13.62
CA PRO A 202 10.85 -3.35 -14.04
C PRO A 202 12.07 -3.61 -13.13
N ASP A 203 11.86 -4.03 -11.88
CA ASP A 203 12.91 -4.29 -10.91
C ASP A 203 13.45 -5.74 -10.96
N ALA A 204 12.71 -6.66 -11.61
CA ALA A 204 12.95 -8.10 -11.55
C ALA A 204 14.36 -8.55 -11.97
N ALA A 205 15.00 -7.88 -12.93
CA ALA A 205 16.36 -8.19 -13.37
C ALA A 205 17.39 -7.82 -12.29
N GLY A 206 17.29 -6.61 -11.73
CA GLY A 206 18.14 -6.13 -10.64
C GLY A 206 17.94 -6.94 -9.35
N ASP A 207 16.69 -7.22 -9.00
CA ASP A 207 16.34 -8.05 -7.84
C ASP A 207 16.96 -9.45 -7.94
N ARG A 208 16.83 -10.09 -9.10
CA ARG A 208 17.44 -11.42 -9.35
C ARG A 208 18.97 -11.41 -9.23
N SER A 209 19.64 -10.39 -9.76
CA SER A 209 21.10 -10.28 -9.73
C SER A 209 21.67 -10.09 -8.33
N THR A 210 20.86 -9.57 -7.41
CA THR A 210 21.23 -9.35 -5.99
C THR A 210 20.65 -10.41 -5.03
N GLY A 211 20.04 -11.48 -5.58
CA GLY A 211 19.42 -12.55 -4.79
C GLY A 211 18.11 -12.20 -4.10
N LYS A 212 17.50 -11.06 -4.42
CA LYS A 212 16.18 -10.65 -3.92
C LYS A 212 15.09 -11.42 -4.69
N ARG A 213 14.20 -12.11 -3.96
CA ARG A 213 13.21 -13.05 -4.50
C ARG A 213 11.80 -12.51 -4.31
N THR A 214 11.43 -11.47 -5.07
CA THR A 214 10.02 -11.01 -5.17
C THR A 214 9.16 -12.07 -5.86
N LEU A 215 7.84 -12.00 -5.77
CA LEU A 215 6.96 -12.96 -6.47
C LEU A 215 7.19 -12.94 -8.00
N VAL A 216 7.49 -11.78 -8.58
CA VAL A 216 7.84 -11.67 -10.02
C VAL A 216 9.11 -12.45 -10.33
N VAL A 217 10.13 -12.37 -9.47
CA VAL A 217 11.39 -13.11 -9.64
C VAL A 217 11.18 -14.61 -9.47
N LEU A 218 10.38 -15.03 -8.47
CA LEU A 218 10.10 -16.43 -8.17
C LEU A 218 9.28 -17.12 -9.26
N LEU A 219 8.24 -16.46 -9.74
CA LEU A 219 7.34 -17.01 -10.76
C LEU A 219 7.94 -16.93 -12.17
N GLY A 220 8.82 -15.95 -12.39
CA GLY A 220 9.22 -15.54 -13.72
C GLY A 220 8.14 -14.70 -14.41
N THR A 221 8.54 -13.89 -15.41
CA THR A 221 7.66 -12.88 -16.03
C THR A 221 6.35 -13.47 -16.58
N GLY A 222 6.40 -14.59 -17.29
CA GLY A 222 5.21 -15.19 -17.91
C GLY A 222 4.15 -15.63 -16.89
N ARG A 223 4.55 -16.37 -15.84
CA ARG A 223 3.63 -16.80 -14.78
C ARG A 223 3.17 -15.62 -13.92
N ALA A 224 4.03 -14.62 -13.69
CA ALA A 224 3.67 -13.42 -12.96
C ALA A 224 2.61 -12.60 -13.73
N VAL A 225 2.70 -12.50 -15.05
CA VAL A 225 1.68 -11.88 -15.91
C VAL A 225 0.35 -12.64 -15.80
N ALA A 226 0.39 -13.97 -15.88
CA ALA A 226 -0.82 -14.80 -15.74
C ALA A 226 -1.46 -14.64 -14.35
N ALA A 227 -0.66 -14.65 -13.29
CA ALA A 227 -1.13 -14.42 -11.92
C ALA A 227 -1.76 -13.02 -11.76
N CYS A 228 -1.15 -11.99 -12.31
CA CYS A 228 -1.67 -10.63 -12.27
C CYS A 228 -3.02 -10.51 -12.99
N ARG A 229 -3.18 -11.16 -14.17
CA ARG A 229 -4.47 -11.23 -14.89
C ARG A 229 -5.54 -11.97 -14.10
N LEU A 230 -5.17 -13.10 -13.48
CA LEU A 230 -6.10 -13.85 -12.62
C LEU A 230 -6.56 -13.02 -11.42
N LEU A 231 -5.65 -12.29 -10.77
CA LEU A 231 -6.00 -11.40 -9.65
C LEU A 231 -6.97 -10.30 -10.09
N LEU A 232 -6.77 -9.69 -11.26
CA LEU A 232 -7.71 -8.70 -11.81
C LEU A 232 -9.09 -9.29 -12.11
N LEU A 233 -9.14 -10.53 -12.62
CA LEU A 233 -10.40 -11.25 -12.83
C LEU A 233 -11.10 -11.53 -11.50
N VAL A 234 -10.38 -12.07 -10.51
CA VAL A 234 -10.91 -12.36 -9.16
C VAL A 234 -11.41 -11.07 -8.49
N TRP A 235 -10.68 -9.97 -8.63
CA TRP A 235 -11.12 -8.67 -8.15
C TRP A 235 -12.44 -8.24 -8.79
N GLY A 236 -12.57 -8.35 -10.11
CA GLY A 236 -13.81 -8.00 -10.81
C GLY A 236 -15.01 -8.84 -10.37
N LEU A 237 -14.79 -10.16 -10.17
CA LEU A 237 -15.82 -11.09 -9.67
C LEU A 237 -16.17 -10.85 -8.20
N ALA A 238 -15.27 -10.29 -7.40
CA ALA A 238 -15.52 -9.98 -6.00
C ALA A 238 -16.42 -8.74 -5.81
N LEU A 239 -16.52 -7.84 -6.78
CA LEU A 239 -17.33 -6.61 -6.67
C LEU A 239 -18.84 -6.88 -6.50
N PRO A 240 -19.50 -7.73 -7.30
CA PRO A 240 -20.90 -8.05 -7.08
C PRO A 240 -21.13 -8.80 -5.77
N VAL A 241 -20.18 -9.63 -5.32
CA VAL A 241 -20.25 -10.30 -4.01
C VAL A 241 -20.19 -9.26 -2.89
N LEU A 242 -19.31 -8.27 -3.01
CA LEU A 242 -19.23 -7.14 -2.07
C LEU A 242 -20.56 -6.37 -2.04
N GLY A 243 -21.15 -6.05 -3.19
CA GLY A 243 -22.45 -5.37 -3.26
C GLY A 243 -23.56 -6.14 -2.56
N ALA A 244 -23.66 -7.44 -2.81
CA ALA A 244 -24.65 -8.31 -2.15
C ALA A 244 -24.43 -8.40 -0.63
N THR A 245 -23.17 -8.50 -0.18
CA THR A 245 -22.82 -8.53 1.25
C THR A 245 -23.17 -7.21 1.94
N LEU A 246 -22.89 -6.07 1.32
CA LEU A 246 -23.25 -4.74 1.83
C LEU A 246 -24.76 -4.60 1.98
N GLN A 247 -25.53 -5.01 0.97
CA GLN A 247 -26.97 -4.96 1.02
C GLN A 247 -27.54 -5.85 2.12
N ALA A 248 -27.02 -7.06 2.28
CA ALA A 248 -27.41 -7.98 3.36
C ALA A 248 -27.06 -7.41 4.75
N ALA A 249 -26.01 -6.61 4.85
CA ALA A 249 -25.60 -5.91 6.08
C ALA A 249 -26.39 -4.58 6.32
N GLY A 250 -27.39 -4.25 5.49
CA GLY A 250 -28.17 -3.01 5.60
C GLY A 250 -27.46 -1.75 5.07
N SER A 251 -26.34 -1.92 4.38
CA SER A 251 -25.60 -0.82 3.74
C SER A 251 -25.91 -0.76 2.25
N PRO A 252 -25.84 0.43 1.61
CA PRO A 252 -26.13 0.56 0.18
C PRO A 252 -25.18 -0.28 -0.68
N TRP A 253 -25.72 -1.13 -1.54
CA TRP A 253 -24.95 -2.00 -2.45
C TRP A 253 -24.03 -1.19 -3.39
N TRP A 254 -24.42 0.03 -3.75
CA TRP A 254 -23.67 0.89 -4.67
C TRP A 254 -22.32 1.37 -4.09
N ILE A 255 -22.07 1.20 -2.79
CA ILE A 255 -20.72 1.43 -2.22
C ILE A 255 -19.69 0.55 -2.95
N ALA A 256 -20.07 -0.67 -3.37
CA ALA A 256 -19.19 -1.53 -4.16
C ALA A 256 -18.88 -0.99 -5.56
N ALA A 257 -19.68 -0.05 -6.08
CA ALA A 257 -19.37 0.64 -7.33
C ALA A 257 -18.14 1.57 -7.19
N GLY A 258 -17.82 2.04 -5.97
CA GLY A 258 -16.63 2.84 -5.72
C GLY A 258 -15.35 2.22 -6.30
N PRO A 259 -14.90 1.05 -5.80
CA PRO A 259 -13.75 0.38 -6.42
C PRO A 259 -14.02 -0.04 -7.87
N GLY A 260 -15.26 -0.34 -8.25
CA GLY A 260 -15.66 -0.73 -9.59
C GLY A 260 -15.39 0.32 -10.68
N ILE A 261 -15.25 1.60 -10.31
CA ILE A 261 -14.89 2.67 -11.25
C ILE A 261 -13.55 2.42 -11.97
N CYS A 262 -12.70 1.56 -11.38
CA CYS A 262 -11.42 1.16 -11.96
C CYS A 262 -11.53 0.01 -12.99
N ALA A 263 -12.71 -0.55 -13.26
CA ALA A 263 -12.85 -1.70 -14.17
C ALA A 263 -12.28 -1.44 -15.59
N PRO A 264 -12.48 -0.26 -16.23
CA PRO A 264 -11.84 0.02 -17.52
C PRO A 264 -10.32 0.04 -17.44
N LEU A 265 -9.77 0.59 -16.34
CA LEU A 265 -8.32 0.66 -16.12
C LEU A 265 -7.74 -0.73 -15.84
N ALA A 266 -8.47 -1.59 -15.12
CA ALA A 266 -8.11 -2.98 -14.84
C ALA A 266 -8.10 -3.81 -16.15
N MET A 267 -9.07 -3.62 -17.01
CA MET A 267 -9.10 -4.25 -18.33
C MET A 267 -7.90 -3.80 -19.18
N TRP A 268 -7.65 -2.49 -19.24
CA TRP A 268 -6.47 -1.97 -19.96
C TRP A 268 -5.17 -2.53 -19.37
N GLN A 269 -5.04 -2.62 -18.05
CA GLN A 269 -3.87 -3.23 -17.42
C GLN A 269 -3.71 -4.68 -17.83
N ALA A 270 -4.77 -5.50 -17.77
CA ALA A 270 -4.75 -6.92 -18.13
C ALA A 270 -4.30 -7.14 -19.59
N LEU A 271 -4.77 -6.30 -20.52
CA LEU A 271 -4.37 -6.34 -21.93
C LEU A 271 -2.91 -5.92 -22.10
N SER A 272 -2.50 -4.82 -21.45
CA SER A 272 -1.15 -4.25 -21.58
C SER A 272 -0.05 -5.14 -21.00
N LEU A 273 -0.37 -6.05 -20.08
CA LEU A 273 0.59 -7.01 -19.52
C LEU A 273 1.18 -7.94 -20.59
N GLY A 274 0.52 -8.12 -21.74
CA GLY A 274 1.07 -8.86 -22.87
C GLY A 274 2.37 -8.27 -23.42
N ALA A 275 2.59 -6.96 -23.28
CA ALA A 275 3.83 -6.30 -23.69
C ALA A 275 5.07 -6.74 -22.88
N LEU A 276 4.88 -7.41 -21.73
CA LEU A 276 5.98 -7.98 -20.94
C LEU A 276 6.42 -9.37 -21.39
N THR A 277 5.65 -10.01 -22.28
CA THR A 277 5.93 -11.34 -22.82
C THR A 277 5.80 -11.30 -24.36
N PRO A 278 6.62 -10.48 -25.04
CA PRO A 278 6.51 -10.36 -26.50
C PRO A 278 6.89 -11.69 -27.16
N PRO A 279 6.34 -12.00 -28.36
CA PRO A 279 6.71 -13.19 -29.12
C PRO A 279 8.16 -13.17 -29.60
N SER A 280 8.72 -11.96 -29.78
CA SER A 280 10.13 -11.74 -30.12
C SER A 280 11.01 -11.83 -28.87
N SER A 281 12.30 -12.15 -29.06
CA SER A 281 13.31 -12.15 -27.96
C SER A 281 13.66 -10.74 -27.44
N GLU A 282 13.01 -9.71 -27.91
CA GLU A 282 13.26 -8.33 -27.50
C GLU A 282 12.77 -8.08 -26.07
N ALA A 283 13.59 -7.39 -25.29
CA ALA A 283 13.20 -6.98 -23.93
C ALA A 283 12.07 -5.95 -23.97
N PRO A 284 11.14 -5.98 -22.98
CA PRO A 284 10.08 -4.97 -22.89
C PRO A 284 10.64 -3.55 -22.83
N SER A 285 9.97 -2.61 -23.51
CA SER A 285 10.41 -1.21 -23.52
C SER A 285 10.26 -0.54 -22.16
N ARG A 286 11.07 0.48 -21.88
CA ARG A 286 10.93 1.30 -20.65
C ARG A 286 9.54 1.93 -20.55
N ALA A 287 8.93 2.29 -21.68
CA ALA A 287 7.57 2.85 -21.70
C ALA A 287 6.52 1.81 -21.29
N ALA A 288 6.67 0.54 -21.70
CA ALA A 288 5.79 -0.55 -21.26
C ALA A 288 5.86 -0.75 -19.75
N TYR A 289 7.05 -0.84 -19.17
CA TYR A 289 7.24 -0.94 -17.73
C TYR A 289 6.65 0.25 -16.98
N ALA A 290 6.94 1.49 -17.43
CA ALA A 290 6.43 2.70 -16.79
C ALA A 290 4.89 2.79 -16.83
N GLY A 291 4.28 2.44 -17.97
CA GLY A 291 2.83 2.43 -18.14
C GLY A 291 2.14 1.38 -17.26
N ILE A 292 2.70 0.17 -17.17
CA ILE A 292 2.17 -0.91 -16.32
C ILE A 292 2.27 -0.54 -14.84
N ALA A 293 3.42 -0.02 -14.40
CA ALA A 293 3.62 0.43 -13.02
C ALA A 293 2.67 1.59 -12.65
N PHE A 294 2.53 2.58 -13.53
CA PHE A 294 1.61 3.72 -13.33
C PHE A 294 0.16 3.25 -13.16
N ARG A 295 -0.33 2.39 -14.08
CA ARG A 295 -1.71 1.89 -14.00
C ARG A 295 -1.96 1.07 -12.74
N GLY A 296 -0.99 0.25 -12.32
CA GLY A 296 -1.09 -0.49 -11.05
C GLY A 296 -1.30 0.44 -9.85
N VAL A 297 -0.47 1.47 -9.72
CA VAL A 297 -0.58 2.47 -8.65
C VAL A 297 -1.89 3.26 -8.75
N ALA A 298 -2.26 3.69 -9.97
CA ALA A 298 -3.48 4.46 -10.20
C ALA A 298 -4.74 3.66 -9.84
N MET A 299 -4.81 2.36 -10.20
CA MET A 299 -5.96 1.52 -9.86
C MET A 299 -6.20 1.46 -8.35
N LEU A 300 -5.17 1.16 -7.57
CA LEU A 300 -5.34 1.07 -6.12
C LEU A 300 -5.75 2.41 -5.53
N PHE A 301 -5.09 3.51 -5.93
CA PHE A 301 -5.37 4.83 -5.39
C PHE A 301 -6.79 5.31 -5.75
N VAL A 302 -7.21 5.15 -7.00
CA VAL A 302 -8.56 5.54 -7.45
C VAL A 302 -9.61 4.66 -6.80
N ALA A 303 -9.42 3.32 -6.76
CA ALA A 303 -10.36 2.39 -6.14
C ALA A 303 -10.58 2.69 -4.66
N SER A 304 -9.50 2.88 -3.89
CA SER A 304 -9.59 3.18 -2.47
C SER A 304 -10.18 4.56 -2.19
N SER A 305 -9.84 5.58 -2.99
CA SER A 305 -10.39 6.93 -2.87
C SER A 305 -11.88 6.96 -3.22
N ALA A 306 -12.29 6.27 -4.28
CA ALA A 306 -13.68 6.18 -4.69
C ALA A 306 -14.51 5.37 -3.67
N LEU A 307 -13.94 4.31 -3.09
CA LEU A 307 -14.60 3.57 -2.01
C LEU A 307 -14.79 4.45 -0.77
N LEU A 308 -13.77 5.18 -0.35
CA LEU A 308 -13.88 6.15 0.75
C LEU A 308 -14.98 7.19 0.44
N GLY A 309 -14.99 7.76 -0.76
CA GLY A 309 -16.01 8.71 -1.20
C GLY A 309 -17.41 8.12 -1.17
N ALA A 310 -17.58 6.87 -1.61
CA ALA A 310 -18.86 6.16 -1.58
C ALA A 310 -19.37 5.94 -0.14
N VAL A 311 -18.48 5.53 0.79
CA VAL A 311 -18.83 5.36 2.22
C VAL A 311 -19.27 6.69 2.82
N VAL A 312 -18.53 7.78 2.57
CA VAL A 312 -18.87 9.12 3.07
C VAL A 312 -20.21 9.63 2.47
N ALA A 313 -20.44 9.39 1.18
CA ALA A 313 -21.69 9.76 0.52
C ALA A 313 -22.88 8.97 1.08
N ALA A 314 -22.73 7.67 1.35
CA ALA A 314 -23.75 6.84 1.96
C ALA A 314 -24.12 7.33 3.39
N ASP A 315 -23.10 7.70 4.18
CA ASP A 315 -23.30 8.26 5.50
C ASP A 315 -24.01 9.65 5.46
N TRP A 316 -23.69 10.47 4.47
CA TRP A 316 -24.35 11.77 4.28
C TRP A 316 -25.80 11.61 3.85
N ALA A 317 -26.10 10.68 2.92
CA ALA A 317 -27.44 10.41 2.43
C ALA A 317 -28.38 9.79 3.49
N ALA A 318 -27.81 9.13 4.52
CA ALA A 318 -28.57 8.54 5.62
C ALA A 318 -28.89 9.54 6.75
N ARG A 319 -28.46 10.79 6.65
CA ARG A 319 -28.80 11.83 7.64
C ARG A 319 -30.21 12.34 7.41
N PRO A 320 -31.01 12.51 8.48
CA PRO A 320 -32.37 13.07 8.42
C PRO A 320 -32.38 14.51 7.92
#